data_526040ee4a62ef9a2cf3938c5987e88c
#
_entry.id   526040ee4a62ef9a2cf3938c5987e88c
#
_cell.length_a   1.000
_cell.length_b   1.000
_cell.length_c   1.000
_cell.angle_alpha   90.00
_cell.angle_beta   90.00
_cell.angle_gamma   90.00
#
_symmetry.space_group_name_H-M   'P 1'
#
loop_
_entity.id
_entity.type
_entity.pdbx_description
1 polymer ?
#
loop_
_entity_poly.entity_id
_entity_poly.type
_entity_poly.pdbx_seq_one_letter_code
_entity_poly.pdbx_strand_id
1 'polypeptide(L)'
;LPIRPCRLPSDPWHAAATGTTFEKDHPFPVPEPHVLVPLILVALAGGGPTPAASSSPALSMPADTLTAIYRAGVSFQDFLGAAEARKVDWEATWAGAGLDGAMVERALQAGEGWRILAVAEDWCSDSVSSVPYIARLVEELPGVELRVVTSGPGAWVMEQYRSPDGRGTTPTVLLLDPSGAEVGCWIEQPSSLQEWWLAPPAPEETNRDRMQRKMAWYAEDAGRQTVQEMVEMLEGAAAGSPVCPAH
;
A
#
# COMPACT_ATOMS: atom_id res chain seq x y z
N LEU A 1 11.46 -15.84 15.10
CA LEU A 1 12.57 -14.98 14.64
C LEU A 1 12.16 -13.53 14.94
N PRO A 2 13.03 -12.69 15.55
CA PRO A 2 12.64 -11.33 15.88
C PRO A 2 12.39 -10.53 14.59
N ILE A 3 11.25 -9.85 14.54
CA ILE A 3 10.91 -8.85 13.55
C ILE A 3 12.04 -7.80 13.59
N ARG A 4 12.80 -7.67 12.52
CA ARG A 4 13.77 -6.59 12.42
C ARG A 4 13.01 -5.32 12.06
N PRO A 5 12.96 -4.31 12.95
CA PRO A 5 12.39 -3.02 12.61
C PRO A 5 13.18 -2.41 11.45
N CYS A 6 12.50 -1.65 10.56
CA CYS A 6 13.18 -0.70 9.69
C CYS A 6 14.18 0.09 10.55
N ARG A 7 15.49 -0.10 10.34
CA ARG A 7 16.50 0.62 11.13
C ARG A 7 16.43 2.09 10.78
N LEU A 8 16.23 2.92 11.80
CA LEU A 8 16.50 4.34 11.72
C LEU A 8 17.98 4.56 11.36
N PRO A 9 18.34 5.18 10.24
CA PRO A 9 19.60 5.87 10.13
C PRO A 9 19.49 7.17 10.93
N SER A 10 20.50 7.51 11.71
CA SER A 10 20.66 8.82 12.33
C SER A 10 20.53 9.91 11.26
N ASP A 11 19.54 10.77 11.43
CA ASP A 11 19.07 11.77 10.48
C ASP A 11 20.15 12.78 10.03
N PRO A 12 20.36 12.94 8.72
CA PRO A 12 21.11 14.08 8.18
C PRO A 12 20.21 15.17 7.56
N TRP A 13 18.91 15.22 7.85
CA TRP A 13 17.95 16.05 7.12
C TRP A 13 17.93 17.55 7.47
N HIS A 14 18.77 18.03 8.40
CA HIS A 14 18.78 19.43 8.80
C HIS A 14 19.80 20.34 8.07
N ALA A 15 20.37 19.94 6.95
CA ALA A 15 21.26 20.84 6.22
C ALA A 15 21.15 20.66 4.70
N ALA A 16 20.61 21.69 4.06
CA ALA A 16 20.88 22.14 2.69
C ALA A 16 19.66 22.30 1.80
N ALA A 17 18.94 23.38 2.01
CA ALA A 17 18.23 24.06 0.93
C ALA A 17 19.23 24.99 0.21
N THR A 18 19.99 24.49 -0.75
CA THR A 18 20.70 25.32 -1.74
C THR A 18 20.58 24.65 -3.10
N GLY A 19 19.99 25.40 -4.05
CA GLY A 19 19.57 24.94 -5.36
C GLY A 19 20.66 24.28 -6.19
N THR A 20 20.27 23.16 -6.72
CA THR A 20 20.88 22.56 -7.90
C THR A 20 19.75 22.17 -8.84
N THR A 21 19.79 22.70 -10.06
CA THR A 21 18.91 22.32 -11.17
C THR A 21 19.12 20.84 -11.48
N PHE A 22 18.14 20.03 -11.15
CA PHE A 22 18.15 18.58 -11.41
C PHE A 22 17.77 18.34 -12.88
N GLU A 23 18.68 17.73 -13.62
CA GLU A 23 18.47 17.27 -14.99
C GLU A 23 17.42 16.13 -14.99
N LYS A 24 16.44 16.24 -15.87
CA LYS A 24 15.27 15.36 -15.95
C LYS A 24 15.59 14.01 -16.60
N ASP A 25 16.34 13.17 -15.94
CA ASP A 25 16.39 11.75 -16.28
C ASP A 25 15.46 10.99 -15.33
N HIS A 26 14.28 10.60 -15.82
CA HIS A 26 13.34 9.80 -15.05
C HIS A 26 13.96 8.43 -14.75
N PRO A 27 14.26 8.10 -13.49
CA PRO A 27 14.90 6.83 -13.13
C PRO A 27 13.96 5.62 -13.19
N PHE A 28 12.67 5.85 -13.51
CA PHE A 28 11.67 4.79 -13.55
C PHE A 28 11.02 4.70 -14.94
N PRO A 29 10.86 3.50 -15.51
CA PRO A 29 10.14 3.33 -16.75
C PRO A 29 8.66 3.68 -16.54
N VAL A 30 8.15 4.57 -17.38
CA VAL A 30 6.71 4.82 -17.48
C VAL A 30 6.10 3.64 -18.25
N PRO A 31 5.06 2.96 -17.76
CA PRO A 31 4.43 1.88 -18.51
C PRO A 31 3.85 2.42 -19.81
N GLU A 32 4.32 1.89 -20.94
CA GLU A 32 3.76 2.19 -22.25
C GLU A 32 2.35 1.60 -22.38
N PRO A 33 1.40 2.27 -23.04
CA PRO A 33 0.07 1.73 -23.29
C PRO A 33 0.18 0.53 -24.22
N HIS A 34 -0.15 -0.65 -23.74
CA HIS A 34 -0.20 -1.88 -24.53
C HIS A 34 -1.29 -1.77 -25.59
N VAL A 35 -0.89 -1.66 -26.85
CA VAL A 35 -1.75 -1.80 -28.00
C VAL A 35 -2.14 -3.28 -28.11
N LEU A 36 -3.41 -3.59 -27.85
CA LEU A 36 -3.97 -4.93 -28.04
C LEU A 36 -4.03 -5.25 -29.54
N VAL A 37 -3.15 -6.14 -29.99
CA VAL A 37 -3.28 -6.80 -31.28
C VAL A 37 -4.19 -8.02 -31.11
N PRO A 38 -5.31 -8.14 -31.82
CA PRO A 38 -6.17 -9.30 -31.70
C PRO A 38 -5.51 -10.52 -32.34
N LEU A 39 -5.15 -11.51 -31.50
CA LEU A 39 -4.73 -12.82 -31.97
C LEU A 39 -5.98 -13.68 -32.22
N ILE A 40 -6.25 -13.99 -33.48
CA ILE A 40 -7.29 -14.95 -33.87
C ILE A 40 -6.78 -16.36 -33.54
N LEU A 41 -7.33 -16.97 -32.50
CA LEU A 41 -7.01 -18.36 -32.13
C LEU A 41 -8.06 -19.30 -32.75
N VAL A 42 -7.60 -20.15 -33.65
CA VAL A 42 -8.37 -21.26 -34.19
C VAL A 42 -8.46 -22.36 -33.11
N ALA A 43 -9.66 -22.65 -32.65
CA ALA A 43 -9.91 -23.69 -31.65
C ALA A 43 -9.87 -25.08 -32.32
N LEU A 44 -8.89 -25.90 -31.96
CA LEU A 44 -8.94 -27.36 -32.15
C LEU A 44 -9.47 -27.99 -30.86
N ALA A 45 -10.65 -28.60 -30.98
CA ALA A 45 -11.30 -29.36 -29.91
C ALA A 45 -10.53 -30.66 -29.63
N GLY A 46 -9.91 -30.75 -28.48
CA GLY A 46 -9.36 -31.97 -27.91
C GLY A 46 -9.79 -32.08 -26.45
N GLY A 47 -10.85 -32.84 -26.17
CA GLY A 47 -11.35 -33.07 -24.83
C GLY A 47 -10.45 -34.04 -24.05
N GLY A 48 -9.72 -33.53 -23.06
CA GLY A 48 -9.14 -34.33 -21.99
C GLY A 48 -9.64 -33.78 -20.63
N PRO A 49 -9.80 -34.62 -19.60
CA PRO A 49 -10.27 -34.15 -18.31
C PRO A 49 -9.22 -33.22 -17.71
N THR A 50 -9.59 -31.94 -17.52
CA THR A 50 -8.80 -30.96 -16.77
C THR A 50 -8.65 -31.46 -15.32
N PRO A 51 -7.42 -31.57 -14.80
CA PRO A 51 -7.25 -31.77 -13.36
C PRO A 51 -7.87 -30.55 -12.65
N ALA A 52 -8.80 -30.82 -11.73
CA ALA A 52 -9.31 -29.81 -10.83
C ALA A 52 -8.12 -29.18 -10.10
N ALA A 53 -7.90 -27.89 -10.35
CA ALA A 53 -6.96 -27.13 -9.57
C ALA A 53 -7.43 -27.20 -8.11
N SER A 54 -6.68 -27.91 -7.28
CA SER A 54 -6.83 -27.87 -5.84
C SER A 54 -6.44 -26.45 -5.42
N SER A 55 -7.44 -25.59 -5.29
CA SER A 55 -7.28 -24.34 -4.55
C SER A 55 -6.97 -24.73 -3.11
N SER A 56 -5.72 -24.62 -2.72
CA SER A 56 -5.35 -24.62 -1.30
C SER A 56 -6.24 -23.57 -0.62
N PRO A 57 -6.92 -23.90 0.49
CA PRO A 57 -7.67 -22.90 1.20
C PRO A 57 -6.66 -21.86 1.67
N ALA A 58 -6.74 -20.63 1.13
CA ALA A 58 -6.15 -19.51 1.77
C ALA A 58 -6.60 -19.56 3.23
N LEU A 59 -5.67 -19.49 4.18
CA LEU A 59 -5.98 -19.42 5.60
C LEU A 59 -6.63 -18.07 5.87
N SER A 60 -7.91 -17.94 5.47
CA SER A 60 -8.68 -16.76 5.80
C SER A 60 -8.83 -16.72 7.32
N MET A 61 -8.52 -15.55 7.87
CA MET A 61 -8.69 -15.28 9.28
C MET A 61 -10.08 -15.62 9.76
N PRO A 62 -10.22 -16.11 10.99
CA PRO A 62 -11.48 -15.99 11.69
C PRO A 62 -11.92 -14.51 11.68
N ALA A 63 -13.04 -14.19 11.06
CA ALA A 63 -13.57 -12.83 10.96
C ALA A 63 -13.63 -12.12 12.33
N ASP A 64 -13.77 -12.88 13.41
CA ASP A 64 -13.73 -12.39 14.77
C ASP A 64 -12.39 -11.76 15.16
N THR A 65 -11.26 -12.31 14.68
CA THR A 65 -9.91 -11.79 15.01
C THR A 65 -9.63 -10.49 14.26
N LEU A 66 -9.92 -10.42 12.96
CA LEU A 66 -9.82 -9.17 12.18
C LEU A 66 -10.72 -8.09 12.75
N THR A 67 -11.95 -8.44 13.07
CA THR A 67 -12.89 -7.52 13.70
C THR A 67 -12.36 -7.00 15.04
N ALA A 68 -11.72 -7.85 15.84
CA ALA A 68 -11.13 -7.43 17.11
C ALA A 68 -9.95 -6.47 16.92
N ILE A 69 -9.04 -6.76 15.96
CA ILE A 69 -7.93 -5.88 15.62
C ILE A 69 -8.45 -4.54 15.08
N TYR A 70 -9.42 -4.57 14.16
CA TYR A 70 -10.02 -3.35 13.60
C TYR A 70 -10.63 -2.46 14.70
N ARG A 71 -11.38 -3.07 15.64
CA ARG A 71 -12.00 -2.33 16.75
C ARG A 71 -10.98 -1.77 17.74
N ALA A 72 -9.81 -2.39 17.88
CA ALA A 72 -8.71 -1.89 18.69
C ALA A 72 -7.98 -0.72 18.02
N GLY A 73 -8.18 -0.52 16.72
CA GLY A 73 -7.57 0.57 15.98
C GLY A 73 -8.14 1.94 16.35
N VAL A 74 -7.30 2.96 16.22
CA VAL A 74 -7.67 4.36 16.41
C VAL A 74 -8.00 5.03 15.07
N SER A 75 -8.62 6.21 15.09
CA SER A 75 -8.76 7.01 13.88
C SER A 75 -7.39 7.47 13.38
N PHE A 76 -7.28 7.84 12.09
CA PHE A 76 -6.04 8.42 11.57
C PHE A 76 -5.67 9.71 12.30
N GLN A 77 -6.63 10.54 12.67
CA GLN A 77 -6.38 11.79 13.39
C GLN A 77 -5.84 11.54 14.80
N ASP A 78 -6.36 10.53 15.50
CA ASP A 78 -5.83 10.14 16.81
C ASP A 78 -4.41 9.56 16.68
N PHE A 79 -4.15 8.74 15.66
CA PHE A 79 -2.82 8.21 15.36
C PHE A 79 -1.83 9.34 15.07
N LEU A 80 -2.20 10.27 14.17
CA LEU A 80 -1.40 11.44 13.84
C LEU A 80 -1.15 12.32 15.07
N GLY A 81 -2.17 12.52 15.90
CA GLY A 81 -2.06 13.26 17.17
C GLY A 81 -1.06 12.65 18.13
N ALA A 82 -1.04 11.31 18.24
CA ALA A 82 -0.18 10.55 19.13
C ALA A 82 1.22 10.27 18.58
N ALA A 83 1.47 10.48 17.28
CA ALA A 83 2.77 10.25 16.67
C ALA A 83 3.87 11.08 17.34
N GLU A 84 4.99 10.45 17.69
CA GLU A 84 6.18 11.08 18.29
C GLU A 84 7.33 11.09 17.30
N ALA A 85 7.59 9.93 16.69
CA ALA A 85 8.60 9.83 15.66
C ALA A 85 8.10 10.42 14.34
N ARG A 86 8.97 11.15 13.64
CA ARG A 86 8.67 11.77 12.33
C ARG A 86 7.40 12.64 12.31
N LYS A 87 6.99 13.18 13.44
CA LYS A 87 5.76 13.99 13.59
C LYS A 87 5.65 15.07 12.50
N VAL A 88 6.75 15.80 12.27
CA VAL A 88 6.79 16.87 11.26
C VAL A 88 6.55 16.33 9.85
N ASP A 89 7.11 15.16 9.54
CA ASP A 89 6.92 14.53 8.22
C ASP A 89 5.46 14.07 8.05
N TRP A 90 4.86 13.48 9.08
CA TRP A 90 3.45 13.09 9.10
C TRP A 90 2.52 14.28 8.87
N GLU A 91 2.74 15.35 9.60
CA GLU A 91 1.95 16.58 9.49
C GLU A 91 2.12 17.24 8.12
N ALA A 92 3.35 17.27 7.59
CA ALA A 92 3.63 17.81 6.27
C ALA A 92 2.99 17.00 5.14
N THR A 93 3.12 15.65 5.19
CA THR A 93 2.48 14.78 4.19
C THR A 93 0.96 14.93 4.24
N TRP A 94 0.36 14.92 5.44
CA TRP A 94 -1.07 15.12 5.62
C TRP A 94 -1.56 16.47 5.07
N ALA A 95 -0.87 17.54 5.39
CA ALA A 95 -1.22 18.89 4.91
C ALA A 95 -1.07 19.03 3.39
N GLY A 96 -0.12 18.32 2.79
CA GLY A 96 0.14 18.33 1.35
C GLY A 96 -0.65 17.30 0.55
N ALA A 97 -1.32 16.33 1.22
CA ALA A 97 -2.02 15.26 0.53
C ALA A 97 -3.22 15.80 -0.28
N GLY A 98 -3.02 15.88 -1.58
CA GLY A 98 -4.06 16.21 -2.56
C GLY A 98 -4.57 14.94 -3.26
N LEU A 99 -5.81 14.99 -3.75
CA LEU A 99 -6.43 13.90 -4.49
C LEU A 99 -6.82 14.36 -5.89
N ASP A 100 -6.70 13.44 -6.85
CA ASP A 100 -7.31 13.62 -8.16
C ASP A 100 -8.82 13.37 -8.06
N GLY A 101 -9.63 14.35 -8.47
CA GLY A 101 -11.09 14.24 -8.44
C GLY A 101 -11.63 13.03 -9.21
N ALA A 102 -10.99 12.63 -10.31
CA ALA A 102 -11.40 11.44 -11.05
C ALA A 102 -11.18 10.15 -10.25
N MET A 103 -10.13 10.09 -9.41
CA MET A 103 -9.92 8.97 -8.50
C MET A 103 -10.98 8.92 -7.40
N VAL A 104 -11.35 10.06 -6.84
CA VAL A 104 -12.43 10.16 -5.85
C VAL A 104 -13.76 9.70 -6.45
N GLU A 105 -14.10 10.16 -7.66
CA GLU A 105 -15.33 9.74 -8.36
C GLU A 105 -15.36 8.22 -8.60
N ARG A 106 -14.25 7.61 -9.00
CA ARG A 106 -14.14 6.15 -9.15
C ARG A 106 -14.35 5.43 -7.82
N ALA A 107 -13.70 5.89 -6.76
CA ALA A 107 -13.84 5.29 -5.42
C ALA A 107 -15.28 5.37 -4.90
N LEU A 108 -15.99 6.48 -5.13
CA LEU A 108 -17.41 6.64 -4.76
C LEU A 108 -18.30 5.61 -5.47
N GLN A 109 -17.97 5.19 -6.69
CA GLN A 109 -18.73 4.17 -7.42
C GLN A 109 -18.55 2.75 -6.84
N ALA A 110 -17.52 2.50 -6.05
CA ALA A 110 -17.33 1.22 -5.36
C ALA A 110 -18.32 0.97 -4.21
N GLY A 111 -19.10 1.98 -3.83
CA GLY A 111 -20.13 1.87 -2.80
C GLY A 111 -19.66 2.19 -1.39
N GLU A 112 -20.50 1.87 -0.41
CA GLU A 112 -20.34 2.26 1.00
C GLU A 112 -20.13 1.03 1.90
N GLY A 113 -19.77 1.30 3.16
CA GLY A 113 -19.66 0.28 4.21
C GLY A 113 -18.31 -0.44 4.26
N TRP A 114 -17.38 -0.07 3.41
CA TRP A 114 -16.02 -0.60 3.44
C TRP A 114 -15.26 -0.16 4.70
N ARG A 115 -14.41 -1.03 5.20
CA ARG A 115 -13.54 -0.77 6.35
C ARG A 115 -12.10 -0.99 5.95
N ILE A 116 -11.24 -0.03 6.24
CA ILE A 116 -9.81 -0.11 5.97
C ILE A 116 -9.08 -0.25 7.30
N LEU A 117 -8.29 -1.31 7.44
CA LEU A 117 -7.38 -1.52 8.56
C LEU A 117 -5.96 -1.28 8.08
N ALA A 118 -5.27 -0.30 8.64
CA ALA A 118 -3.86 -0.05 8.37
C ALA A 118 -3.02 -0.42 9.60
N VAL A 119 -2.03 -1.31 9.41
CA VAL A 119 -0.96 -1.51 10.37
C VAL A 119 0.16 -0.55 10.01
N ALA A 120 0.43 0.43 10.85
CA ALA A 120 1.40 1.49 10.57
C ALA A 120 2.22 1.85 11.80
N GLU A 121 3.44 2.36 11.56
CA GLU A 121 4.32 2.86 12.61
C GLU A 121 4.73 4.30 12.32
N ASP A 122 4.79 5.12 13.36
CA ASP A 122 5.07 6.55 13.21
C ASP A 122 6.51 6.84 12.79
N TRP A 123 7.44 5.92 13.05
CA TRP A 123 8.84 5.98 12.60
C TRP A 123 9.07 5.43 11.19
N CYS A 124 8.09 4.75 10.58
CA CYS A 124 8.24 4.10 9.28
C CYS A 124 8.04 5.09 8.14
N SER A 125 9.07 5.26 7.29
CA SER A 125 9.01 6.17 6.14
C SER A 125 7.92 5.82 5.13
N ASP A 126 7.67 4.52 4.90
CA ASP A 126 6.63 4.07 3.97
C ASP A 126 5.23 4.38 4.53
N SER A 127 5.04 4.21 5.85
CA SER A 127 3.80 4.61 6.52
C SER A 127 3.55 6.12 6.40
N VAL A 128 4.58 6.94 6.67
CA VAL A 128 4.51 8.41 6.52
C VAL A 128 4.15 8.82 5.09
N SER A 129 4.71 8.11 4.11
CA SER A 129 4.55 8.48 2.69
C SER A 129 3.25 7.96 2.04
N SER A 130 2.54 7.02 2.69
CA SER A 130 1.36 6.38 2.08
C SER A 130 0.08 6.56 2.89
N VAL A 131 0.12 6.34 4.21
CA VAL A 131 -1.10 6.33 5.04
C VAL A 131 -1.86 7.67 5.05
N PRO A 132 -1.21 8.85 5.04
CA PRO A 132 -1.92 10.11 4.94
C PRO A 132 -2.77 10.24 3.68
N TYR A 133 -2.31 9.73 2.54
CA TYR A 133 -3.07 9.77 1.28
C TYR A 133 -4.26 8.81 1.33
N ILE A 134 -4.11 7.63 1.95
CA ILE A 134 -5.22 6.69 2.20
C ILE A 134 -6.26 7.35 3.11
N ALA A 135 -5.83 8.00 4.17
CA ALA A 135 -6.73 8.71 5.08
C ALA A 135 -7.46 9.85 4.39
N ARG A 136 -6.76 10.60 3.51
CA ARG A 136 -7.39 11.67 2.74
C ARG A 136 -8.43 11.13 1.78
N LEU A 137 -8.16 10.01 1.10
CA LEU A 137 -9.15 9.34 0.25
C LEU A 137 -10.40 8.95 1.06
N VAL A 138 -10.20 8.35 2.24
CA VAL A 138 -11.32 7.93 3.10
C VAL A 138 -12.17 9.10 3.57
N GLU A 139 -11.61 10.29 3.80
CA GLU A 139 -12.40 11.50 4.13
C GLU A 139 -13.40 11.90 3.04
N GLU A 140 -13.11 11.57 1.78
CA GLU A 140 -13.98 11.84 0.63
C GLU A 140 -15.04 10.75 0.40
N LEU A 141 -14.97 9.62 1.13
CA LEU A 141 -15.81 8.44 0.89
C LEU A 141 -16.82 8.24 2.03
N PRO A 142 -18.10 8.65 1.87
CA PRO A 142 -19.13 8.41 2.86
C PRO A 142 -19.28 6.92 3.20
N GLY A 143 -19.34 6.59 4.48
CA GLY A 143 -19.55 5.22 4.93
C GLY A 143 -18.32 4.30 4.80
N VAL A 144 -17.16 4.84 4.44
CA VAL A 144 -15.87 4.13 4.52
C VAL A 144 -15.12 4.58 5.77
N GLU A 145 -14.57 3.65 6.53
CA GLU A 145 -13.82 3.94 7.75
C GLU A 145 -12.40 3.41 7.70
N LEU A 146 -11.44 4.24 8.10
CA LEU A 146 -10.05 3.85 8.33
C LEU A 146 -9.78 3.71 9.83
N ARG A 147 -9.17 2.59 10.21
CA ARG A 147 -8.59 2.37 11.53
C ARG A 147 -7.11 2.06 11.40
N VAL A 148 -6.31 2.65 12.28
CA VAL A 148 -4.86 2.46 12.33
C VAL A 148 -4.49 1.74 13.61
N VAL A 149 -3.68 0.69 13.49
CA VAL A 149 -3.05 -0.01 14.61
C VAL A 149 -1.53 0.01 14.43
N THR A 150 -0.79 -0.05 15.54
CA THR A 150 0.66 -0.25 15.48
C THR A 150 1.03 -1.72 15.25
N SER A 151 2.29 -1.99 14.98
CA SER A 151 2.80 -3.33 14.69
C SER A 151 2.57 -4.34 15.83
N GLY A 152 2.46 -3.90 17.08
CA GLY A 152 2.14 -4.78 18.21
C GLY A 152 0.76 -5.43 18.05
N PRO A 153 -0.34 -4.65 18.10
CA PRO A 153 -1.69 -5.17 17.85
C PRO A 153 -1.85 -5.75 16.43
N GLY A 154 -1.15 -5.20 15.43
CA GLY A 154 -1.18 -5.63 14.04
C GLY A 154 -0.23 -6.77 13.68
N ALA A 155 0.52 -7.33 14.64
CA ALA A 155 1.57 -8.31 14.38
C ALA A 155 1.07 -9.51 13.56
N TRP A 156 -0.12 -9.98 13.90
CA TRP A 156 -0.71 -11.08 13.19
C TRP A 156 -1.03 -10.72 11.71
N VAL A 157 -1.54 -9.52 11.45
CA VAL A 157 -1.82 -9.05 10.08
C VAL A 157 -0.53 -9.06 9.26
N MET A 158 0.55 -8.48 9.76
CA MET A 158 1.85 -8.47 9.08
C MET A 158 2.43 -9.89 8.88
N GLU A 159 2.10 -10.84 9.76
CA GLU A 159 2.53 -12.23 9.64
C GLU A 159 1.80 -12.95 8.50
N GLN A 160 0.52 -12.68 8.31
CA GLN A 160 -0.29 -13.29 7.26
C GLN A 160 -0.09 -12.60 5.90
N TYR A 161 0.09 -11.27 5.90
CA TYR A 161 0.24 -10.46 4.68
C TYR A 161 1.67 -9.94 4.58
N ARG A 162 2.55 -10.79 4.05
CA ARG A 162 3.98 -10.49 3.93
C ARG A 162 4.28 -9.78 2.61
N SER A 163 5.33 -8.97 2.61
CA SER A 163 5.92 -8.46 1.37
C SER A 163 6.46 -9.61 0.50
N PRO A 164 6.67 -9.41 -0.82
CA PRO A 164 7.12 -10.47 -1.72
C PRO A 164 8.48 -11.10 -1.33
N ASP A 165 9.29 -10.43 -0.54
CA ASP A 165 10.54 -10.97 0.03
C ASP A 165 10.33 -11.66 1.40
N GLY A 166 9.07 -11.90 1.79
CA GLY A 166 8.70 -12.68 2.98
C GLY A 166 8.76 -11.92 4.31
N ARG A 167 8.91 -10.60 4.31
CA ARG A 167 8.93 -9.78 5.53
C ARG A 167 7.53 -9.35 5.95
N GLY A 168 7.27 -9.28 7.25
CA GLY A 168 6.19 -8.48 7.80
C GLY A 168 6.59 -7.00 7.77
N THR A 169 5.80 -6.15 7.15
CA THR A 169 6.15 -4.75 6.86
C THR A 169 5.07 -3.78 7.30
N THR A 170 5.43 -2.50 7.40
CA THR A 170 4.49 -1.41 7.58
C THR A 170 4.69 -0.36 6.48
N PRO A 171 3.59 0.21 5.95
CA PRO A 171 2.23 -0.15 6.27
C PRO A 171 1.78 -1.47 5.64
N THR A 172 0.92 -2.22 6.32
CA THR A 172 0.11 -3.29 5.75
C THR A 172 -1.34 -2.87 5.86
N VAL A 173 -2.05 -2.84 4.75
CA VAL A 173 -3.42 -2.34 4.67
C VAL A 173 -4.35 -3.45 4.20
N LEU A 174 -5.45 -3.65 4.92
CA LEU A 174 -6.51 -4.58 4.54
C LEU A 174 -7.80 -3.82 4.24
N LEU A 175 -8.50 -4.25 3.19
CA LEU A 175 -9.86 -3.85 2.91
C LEU A 175 -10.80 -4.94 3.44
N LEU A 176 -11.75 -4.54 4.27
CA LEU A 176 -12.77 -5.41 4.83
C LEU A 176 -14.14 -5.00 4.30
N ASP A 177 -14.97 -5.99 4.01
CA ASP A 177 -16.37 -5.77 3.65
C ASP A 177 -17.23 -5.40 4.88
N PRO A 178 -18.51 -5.05 4.69
CA PRO A 178 -19.40 -4.73 5.80
C PRO A 178 -19.57 -5.88 6.82
N SER A 179 -19.32 -7.12 6.44
CA SER A 179 -19.35 -8.27 7.35
C SER A 179 -18.08 -8.40 8.19
N GLY A 180 -17.00 -7.71 7.82
CA GLY A 180 -15.68 -7.78 8.41
C GLY A 180 -14.79 -8.84 7.78
N ALA A 181 -15.21 -9.42 6.65
CA ALA A 181 -14.36 -10.31 5.87
C ALA A 181 -13.34 -9.51 5.06
N GLU A 182 -12.12 -10.01 5.00
CA GLU A 182 -11.06 -9.43 4.18
C GLU A 182 -11.36 -9.67 2.70
N VAL A 183 -11.27 -8.62 1.89
CA VAL A 183 -11.56 -8.60 0.47
C VAL A 183 -10.47 -7.88 -0.34
N GLY A 184 -9.41 -7.45 0.29
CA GLY A 184 -8.26 -6.84 -0.37
C GLY A 184 -7.13 -6.55 0.56
N CYS A 185 -5.90 -6.50 0.02
CA CYS A 185 -4.72 -6.08 0.77
C CYS A 185 -3.76 -5.25 -0.06
N TRP A 186 -3.01 -4.39 0.61
CA TRP A 186 -1.93 -3.59 0.06
C TRP A 186 -0.75 -3.59 1.03
N ILE A 187 0.47 -3.83 0.53
CA ILE A 187 1.60 -4.18 1.39
C ILE A 187 2.81 -3.28 1.09
N GLU A 188 3.25 -2.57 2.11
CA GLU A 188 4.48 -1.79 2.22
C GLU A 188 4.56 -0.58 1.31
N GLN A 189 4.49 -0.75 -0.01
CA GLN A 189 4.80 0.29 -0.99
C GLN A 189 3.90 0.17 -2.22
N PRO A 190 3.69 1.26 -2.98
CA PRO A 190 3.11 1.16 -4.31
C PRO A 190 3.88 0.18 -5.20
N SER A 191 3.16 -0.53 -6.06
CA SER A 191 3.69 -1.69 -6.80
C SER A 191 4.95 -1.39 -7.61
N SER A 192 5.01 -0.25 -8.31
CA SER A 192 6.20 0.12 -9.10
C SER A 192 7.42 0.44 -8.22
N LEU A 193 7.20 1.06 -7.06
CA LEU A 193 8.26 1.31 -6.10
C LEU A 193 8.73 -0.01 -5.46
N GLN A 194 7.80 -0.91 -5.15
CA GLN A 194 8.12 -2.21 -4.57
C GLN A 194 8.92 -3.07 -5.55
N GLU A 195 8.54 -3.11 -6.82
CA GLU A 195 9.29 -3.81 -7.87
C GLU A 195 10.73 -3.29 -7.96
N TRP A 196 10.90 -1.96 -8.03
CA TRP A 196 12.24 -1.36 -8.02
C TRP A 196 13.00 -1.65 -6.73
N TRP A 197 12.34 -1.58 -5.57
CA TRP A 197 12.97 -1.80 -4.26
C TRP A 197 13.45 -3.24 -4.08
N LEU A 198 12.76 -4.20 -4.63
CA LEU A 198 13.11 -5.63 -4.56
C LEU A 198 14.14 -6.03 -5.61
N ALA A 199 14.29 -5.26 -6.68
CA ALA A 199 15.32 -5.51 -7.68
C ALA A 199 16.73 -5.38 -7.08
N PRO A 200 17.72 -6.14 -7.57
CA PRO A 200 19.12 -6.02 -7.10
C PRO A 200 19.62 -4.58 -7.25
N PRO A 201 20.36 -4.05 -6.25
CA PRO A 201 20.95 -2.73 -6.36
C PRO A 201 22.00 -2.69 -7.47
N ALA A 202 22.24 -1.50 -8.05
CA ALA A 202 23.40 -1.31 -8.94
C ALA A 202 24.71 -1.56 -8.17
N PRO A 203 25.79 -2.04 -8.84
CA PRO A 203 27.03 -2.45 -8.17
C PRO A 203 27.65 -1.39 -7.24
N GLU A 204 27.50 -0.12 -7.58
CA GLU A 204 28.05 1.00 -6.81
C GLU A 204 27.00 1.68 -5.90
N GLU A 205 25.75 1.20 -5.90
CA GLU A 205 24.66 1.81 -5.16
C GLU A 205 24.74 1.45 -3.67
N THR A 206 24.90 2.45 -2.81
CA THR A 206 24.85 2.24 -1.36
C THR A 206 23.40 2.18 -0.84
N ASN A 207 23.20 1.60 0.35
CA ASN A 207 21.89 1.63 1.01
C ASN A 207 21.38 3.06 1.22
N ARG A 208 22.27 4.03 1.43
CA ARG A 208 21.92 5.44 1.58
C ARG A 208 21.37 6.00 0.26
N ASP A 209 22.08 5.76 -0.85
CA ASP A 209 21.65 6.24 -2.17
C ASP A 209 20.30 5.65 -2.53
N ARG A 210 20.13 4.36 -2.27
CA ARG A 210 18.87 3.66 -2.49
C ARG A 210 17.73 4.23 -1.66
N MET A 211 17.96 4.53 -0.38
CA MET A 211 16.97 5.19 0.47
C MET A 211 16.65 6.61 -0.01
N GLN A 212 17.64 7.39 -0.43
CA GLN A 212 17.40 8.72 -0.99
C GLN A 212 16.55 8.68 -2.26
N ARG A 213 16.83 7.74 -3.17
CA ARG A 213 16.01 7.54 -4.38
C ARG A 213 14.58 7.13 -4.05
N LYS A 214 14.38 6.24 -3.08
CA LYS A 214 13.07 5.85 -2.59
C LYS A 214 12.29 7.08 -2.09
N MET A 215 12.91 7.91 -1.26
CA MET A 215 12.26 9.12 -0.75
C MET A 215 11.99 10.15 -1.85
N ALA A 216 12.88 10.28 -2.83
CA ALA A 216 12.67 11.13 -4.00
C ALA A 216 11.49 10.63 -4.85
N TRP A 217 11.35 9.32 -5.01
CA TRP A 217 10.21 8.71 -5.70
C TRP A 217 8.89 9.07 -5.00
N TYR A 218 8.81 8.91 -3.66
CA TYR A 218 7.61 9.30 -2.91
C TYR A 218 7.27 10.79 -3.06
N ALA A 219 8.28 11.65 -3.05
CA ALA A 219 8.08 13.09 -3.22
C ALA A 219 7.56 13.44 -4.62
N GLU A 220 8.02 12.75 -5.67
CA GLU A 220 7.56 12.93 -7.04
C GLU A 220 6.19 12.34 -7.28
N ASP A 221 5.93 11.12 -6.77
CA ASP A 221 4.63 10.47 -6.89
C ASP A 221 3.53 11.23 -6.13
N ALA A 222 3.86 11.83 -5.00
CA ALA A 222 2.93 12.58 -4.17
C ALA A 222 1.64 11.79 -3.86
N GLY A 223 1.76 10.49 -3.57
CA GLY A 223 0.69 9.59 -3.19
C GLY A 223 -0.24 9.14 -4.32
N ARG A 224 0.03 9.54 -5.58
CA ARG A 224 -0.84 9.21 -6.73
C ARG A 224 -1.02 7.72 -6.91
N GLN A 225 0.07 6.95 -6.90
CA GLN A 225 -0.02 5.50 -7.10
C GLN A 225 -0.64 4.81 -5.88
N THR A 226 -0.35 5.27 -4.66
CA THR A 226 -1.02 4.76 -3.45
C THR A 226 -2.54 4.93 -3.56
N VAL A 227 -3.02 6.12 -3.94
CA VAL A 227 -4.46 6.40 -4.11
C VAL A 227 -5.05 5.56 -5.24
N GLN A 228 -4.37 5.47 -6.38
CA GLN A 228 -4.81 4.64 -7.50
C GLN A 228 -5.01 3.17 -7.09
N GLU A 229 -4.02 2.57 -6.42
CA GLU A 229 -4.08 1.17 -5.98
C GLU A 229 -5.15 0.95 -4.91
N MET A 230 -5.41 1.92 -4.03
CA MET A 230 -6.54 1.86 -3.10
C MET A 230 -7.89 1.90 -3.83
N VAL A 231 -8.04 2.75 -4.85
CA VAL A 231 -9.25 2.81 -5.67
C VAL A 231 -9.46 1.50 -6.43
N GLU A 232 -8.42 0.96 -7.06
CA GLU A 232 -8.47 -0.33 -7.76
C GLU A 232 -8.85 -1.48 -6.81
N MET A 233 -8.37 -1.45 -5.59
CA MET A 233 -8.74 -2.44 -4.56
C MET A 233 -10.23 -2.32 -4.17
N LEU A 234 -10.76 -1.12 -4.02
CA LEU A 234 -12.19 -0.87 -3.76
C LEU A 234 -13.06 -1.33 -4.94
N GLU A 235 -12.69 -0.98 -6.17
CA GLU A 235 -13.39 -1.41 -7.40
C GLU A 235 -13.38 -2.94 -7.54
N GLY A 236 -12.23 -3.58 -7.31
CA GLY A 236 -12.09 -5.02 -7.35
C GLY A 236 -12.99 -5.71 -6.32
N ALA A 237 -13.01 -5.21 -5.10
CA ALA A 237 -13.86 -5.74 -4.04
C ALA A 237 -15.35 -5.56 -4.38
N ALA A 238 -15.77 -4.40 -4.88
CA ALA A 238 -17.13 -4.13 -5.32
C ALA A 238 -17.57 -5.04 -6.48
N ALA A 239 -16.63 -5.42 -7.36
CA ALA A 239 -16.87 -6.36 -8.44
C ALA A 239 -16.81 -7.85 -8.00
N GLY A 240 -16.59 -8.14 -6.72
CA GLY A 240 -16.42 -9.51 -6.21
C GLY A 240 -15.11 -10.17 -6.64
N SER A 241 -14.12 -9.39 -7.01
CA SER A 241 -12.77 -9.82 -7.42
C SER A 241 -11.74 -9.30 -6.41
N PRO A 242 -11.52 -10.00 -5.29
CA PRO A 242 -10.59 -9.56 -4.25
C PRO A 242 -9.20 -9.32 -4.82
N VAL A 243 -8.58 -8.20 -4.43
CA VAL A 243 -7.24 -7.81 -4.86
C VAL A 243 -6.29 -7.98 -3.68
N CYS A 244 -5.66 -9.14 -3.62
CA CYS A 244 -4.45 -9.35 -2.83
C CYS A 244 -3.38 -9.90 -3.78
N PRO A 245 -2.16 -9.35 -3.79
CA PRO A 245 -1.07 -9.97 -4.53
C PRO A 245 -0.94 -11.42 -4.07
N ALA A 246 -0.94 -12.36 -5.03
CA ALA A 246 -0.70 -13.77 -4.69
C ALA A 246 0.70 -13.90 -4.08
N HIS A 247 0.76 -14.45 -2.89
CA HIS A 247 2.02 -14.79 -2.19
C HIS A 247 2.58 -16.10 -2.71
#